data_f84a7674a338b7e21cf0b7d66fcc4c01
#
_entry.id   f84a7674a338b7e21cf0b7d66fcc4c01
#
_cell.length_a   1.000
_cell.length_b   1.000
_cell.length_c   1.000
_cell.angle_alpha   90.00
_cell.angle_beta   90.00
_cell.angle_gamma   90.00
#
_symmetry.space_group_name_H-M   'P 1'
#
loop_
_entity.id
_entity.type
_entity.pdbx_description
1 polymer ?
#
loop_
_entity_poly.entity_id
_entity_poly.type
_entity_poly.pdbx_seq_one_letter_code
_entity_poly.pdbx_strand_id
1 'polypeptide(L)' 'FSLPEDADVSLTLHNTLGEKVADILNGKFSAGHHKTELRADNLSAGVYYYRLQAGTVSAVKKLVLLK' A
#
# COMPACT_ATOMS: atom_id res chain seq x y z
N PHE A 1 -8.48 4.02 -1.44
CA PHE A 1 -8.06 5.21 -0.70
C PHE A 1 -8.64 6.47 -1.33
N SER A 2 -8.67 7.55 -0.59
CA SER A 2 -9.14 8.83 -1.09
C SER A 2 -8.16 9.93 -0.75
N LEU A 3 -8.03 10.90 -1.65
CA LEU A 3 -7.12 12.02 -1.53
C LEU A 3 -7.92 13.32 -1.49
N PRO A 4 -7.67 14.21 -0.51
CA PRO A 4 -8.31 15.51 -0.48
C PRO A 4 -7.78 16.47 -1.55
N GLU A 5 -6.55 16.21 -2.02
CA GLU A 5 -5.90 17.01 -3.05
C GLU A 5 -4.95 16.13 -3.85
N ASP A 6 -4.50 16.63 -5.00
CA ASP A 6 -3.53 15.90 -5.82
C ASP A 6 -2.25 15.69 -5.03
N ALA A 7 -1.67 14.50 -5.11
CA ALA A 7 -0.47 14.15 -4.35
C ALA A 7 0.32 13.04 -5.01
N ASP A 8 1.60 12.98 -4.66
CA ASP A 8 2.42 11.81 -4.94
C ASP A 8 2.05 10.73 -3.92
N VAL A 9 1.73 9.54 -4.40
CA VAL A 9 1.29 8.43 -3.57
C VAL A 9 2.24 7.24 -3.76
N SER A 10 2.64 6.64 -2.64
CA SER A 10 3.33 5.36 -2.67
C SER A 10 2.62 4.39 -1.73
N LEU A 11 2.44 3.16 -2.20
CA LEU A 11 1.86 2.09 -1.41
C LEU A 11 2.80 0.91 -1.49
N THR A 12 3.32 0.50 -0.34
CA THR A 12 4.29 -0.58 -0.22
C THR A 12 3.80 -1.64 0.75
N LEU A 13 4.25 -2.86 0.55
CA LEU A 13 3.92 -3.98 1.40
C LEU A 13 5.17 -4.45 2.13
N HIS A 14 5.03 -4.70 3.43
CA HIS A 14 6.13 -5.12 4.29
C HIS A 14 5.76 -6.39 5.04
N ASN A 15 6.76 -7.21 5.35
CA ASN A 15 6.56 -8.38 6.19
C ASN A 15 6.65 -8.00 7.68
N THR A 16 6.55 -9.01 8.56
CA THR A 16 6.59 -8.80 10.01
C THR A 16 7.94 -8.31 10.52
N LEU A 17 9.00 -8.49 9.72
CA LEU A 17 10.34 -7.98 10.05
C LEU A 17 10.54 -6.52 9.61
N GLY A 18 9.54 -5.94 8.94
CA GLY A 18 9.63 -4.58 8.42
C GLY A 18 10.28 -4.48 7.05
N GLU A 19 10.64 -5.59 6.45
CA GLU A 19 11.26 -5.61 5.13
C GLU A 19 10.22 -5.37 4.04
N LYS A 20 10.55 -4.52 3.07
CA LYS A 20 9.67 -4.28 1.93
C LYS A 20 9.68 -5.51 1.02
N VAL A 21 8.50 -6.07 0.78
CA VAL A 21 8.34 -7.25 -0.07
C VAL A 21 7.70 -6.93 -1.41
N ALA A 22 7.04 -5.79 -1.53
CA ALA A 22 6.43 -5.38 -2.81
C ALA A 22 6.16 -3.88 -2.84
N ASP A 23 6.26 -3.30 -4.03
CA ASP A 23 5.73 -1.99 -4.34
C ASP A 23 4.39 -2.19 -5.04
N ILE A 24 3.31 -1.66 -4.47
CA ILE A 24 1.98 -1.87 -5.00
C ILE A 24 1.63 -0.77 -6.00
N LEU A 25 1.86 0.48 -5.62
CA LEU A 25 1.74 1.59 -6.55
C LEU A 25 2.66 2.74 -6.13
N ASN A 26 3.01 3.56 -7.12
CA ASN A 26 3.87 4.70 -6.91
C ASN A 26 3.66 5.67 -8.08
N GLY A 27 3.33 6.91 -7.76
CA GLY A 27 3.12 7.92 -8.78
C GLY A 27 2.25 9.06 -8.29
N LYS A 28 1.86 9.90 -9.23
CA LYS A 28 0.99 11.03 -8.98
C LYS A 28 -0.46 10.62 -9.18
N PHE A 29 -1.29 10.96 -8.22
CA PHE A 29 -2.72 10.70 -8.27
C PHE A 29 -3.49 11.99 -8.03
N SER A 30 -4.60 12.13 -8.74
CA SER A 30 -5.49 13.28 -8.57
C SER A 30 -6.32 13.12 -7.30
N ALA A 31 -6.85 14.24 -6.82
CA ALA A 31 -7.80 14.21 -5.71
C ALA A 31 -8.99 13.30 -6.05
N GLY A 32 -9.55 12.65 -5.05
CA GLY A 32 -10.72 11.80 -5.19
C GLY A 32 -10.47 10.40 -4.68
N HIS A 33 -11.34 9.48 -5.08
CA HIS A 33 -11.27 8.07 -4.66
C HIS A 33 -10.50 7.24 -5.67
N HIS A 34 -9.65 6.37 -5.17
CA HIS A 34 -8.85 5.46 -5.98
C HIS A 34 -8.96 4.05 -5.45
N LYS A 35 -8.93 3.08 -6.36
CA LYS A 35 -8.90 1.67 -6.01
C LYS A 35 -7.61 1.06 -6.53
N THR A 36 -7.06 0.12 -5.76
CA THR A 36 -5.90 -0.65 -6.19
C THR A 36 -6.11 -2.10 -5.81
N GLU A 37 -5.56 -3.00 -6.60
CA GLU A 37 -5.61 -4.42 -6.34
C GLU A 37 -4.24 -4.91 -5.89
N LEU A 38 -4.22 -5.74 -4.85
CA LEU A 38 -3.02 -6.42 -4.41
C LEU A 38 -2.94 -7.77 -5.12
N ARG A 39 -1.89 -7.96 -5.91
CA ARG A 39 -1.60 -9.26 -6.51
C ARG A 39 -0.68 -10.02 -5.59
N ALA A 40 -1.14 -11.19 -5.15
CA ALA A 40 -0.45 -11.97 -4.14
C ALA A 40 0.18 -13.24 -4.71
N ASP A 41 0.39 -13.31 -6.01
CA ASP A 41 0.87 -14.51 -6.70
C ASP A 41 2.22 -14.97 -6.21
N ASN A 42 3.08 -14.04 -5.81
CA ASN A 42 4.44 -14.31 -5.34
C ASN A 42 4.59 -14.20 -3.84
N LEU A 43 3.48 -14.07 -3.11
CA LEU A 43 3.51 -13.88 -1.67
C LEU A 43 2.99 -15.12 -0.96
N SER A 44 3.66 -15.47 0.14
CA SER A 44 3.20 -16.53 1.03
C SER A 44 2.00 -16.06 1.85
N ALA A 45 1.14 -16.98 2.25
CA ALA A 45 0.09 -16.67 3.21
C ALA A 45 0.74 -16.21 4.53
N GLY A 46 0.12 -15.26 5.19
CA GLY A 46 0.63 -14.75 6.45
C GLY A 46 0.26 -13.30 6.68
N VAL A 47 0.95 -12.70 7.65
CA VAL A 47 0.70 -11.33 8.08
C VAL A 47 1.66 -10.39 7.38
N TYR A 48 1.10 -9.32 6.85
CA TYR A 48 1.84 -8.26 6.19
C TYR A 48 1.34 -6.91 6.70
N TYR A 49 2.13 -5.88 6.45
CA TYR A 49 1.73 -4.49 6.72
C TYR A 49 1.85 -3.71 5.43
N TYR A 50 0.84 -2.92 5.12
CA TYR A 50 0.96 -2.01 3.99
C TYR A 50 1.09 -0.58 4.49
N ARG A 51 1.95 0.16 3.83
CA ARG A 51 2.22 1.55 4.14
C ARG A 51 1.79 2.42 2.97
N LEU A 52 0.85 3.31 3.24
CA LEU A 52 0.40 4.32 2.28
C LEU A 52 1.03 5.65 2.67
N GLN A 53 1.67 6.28 1.70
CA GLN A 53 2.19 7.62 1.87
C GLN A 53 1.66 8.50 0.75
N ALA A 54 1.01 9.62 1.11
CA ALA A 54 0.41 10.55 0.16
C ALA A 54 0.75 11.97 0.61
N GLY A 55 1.70 12.61 -0.07
CA GLY A 55 2.21 13.91 0.34
C GLY A 55 2.82 13.83 1.75
N THR A 56 2.25 14.58 2.68
CA THR A 56 2.68 14.58 4.08
C THR A 56 1.91 13.58 4.94
N VAL A 57 0.93 12.90 4.37
CA VAL A 57 0.10 11.94 5.11
C VAL A 57 0.68 10.54 4.95
N SER A 58 0.77 9.79 6.03
CA SER A 58 1.16 8.40 5.99
C SER A 58 0.27 7.57 6.90
N ALA A 59 0.04 6.32 6.49
CA ALA A 59 -0.75 5.37 7.26
C ALA A 59 -0.16 3.98 7.07
N VAL A 60 -0.18 3.18 8.15
CA VAL A 60 0.26 1.79 8.13
C VAL A 60 -0.86 0.93 8.66
N LYS A 61 -1.20 -0.13 7.94
CA LYS A 61 -2.25 -1.05 8.36
C LYS A 61 -1.80 -2.49 8.18
N LYS A 62 -2.36 -3.35 9.01
CA LYS A 62 -2.12 -4.78 8.98
C LYS A 62 -2.98 -5.44 7.90
N LEU A 63 -2.38 -6.38 7.19
CA LEU A 63 -3.04 -7.17 6.17
C LEU A 63 -2.77 -8.65 6.45
N VAL A 64 -3.80 -9.47 6.43
CA VAL A 64 -3.66 -10.92 6.52
C VAL A 64 -3.95 -11.52 5.16
N LEU A 65 -2.96 -12.22 4.62
CA LEU A 65 -3.08 -12.86 3.32
C LEU A 65 -3.40 -14.33 3.51
N LEU A 66 -4.53 -14.74 2.94
CA LEU A 66 -4.99 -16.11 2.96
C LEU A 66 -4.92 -16.68 1.54
N LYS A 67 -4.40 -17.87 1.44
CA LYS A 67 -4.33 -18.61 0.18
C LYS A 67 -4.98 -19.96 0.28
#